data_028a7ec9ce171ac98f21eaef8e091b1a
#
_entry.id   028a7ec9ce171ac98f21eaef8e091b1a
#
_cell.length_a   1.000
_cell.length_b   1.000
_cell.length_c   1.000
_cell.angle_alpha   90.00
_cell.angle_beta   90.00
_cell.angle_gamma   90.00
#
_symmetry.space_group_name_H-M   'P 1'
#
loop_
_entity.id
_entity.type
_entity.pdbx_description
1 polymer ?
#
loop_
_entity_poly.entity_id
_entity_poly.type
_entity_poly.pdbx_seq_one_letter_code
_entity_poly.pdbx_strand_id
1 'polypeptide(L)' 'MIRLLLVEDDNNLSYIVQTGLQDIIGGYEVITACNGKEGLEAWKEHHPDIIISDIDMPVMNGFEMVRLIRE' A
#
# COMPACT_ATOMS: atom_id res chain seq x y z
N MET A 1 10.46 -7.39 11.37
CA MET A 1 9.47 -7.60 10.29
C MET A 1 9.37 -6.32 9.47
N ILE A 2 9.39 -6.45 8.15
CA ILE A 2 9.29 -5.31 7.24
C ILE A 2 7.83 -4.91 7.08
N ARG A 3 7.53 -3.64 7.30
CA ARG A 3 6.19 -3.10 7.06
C ARG A 3 6.07 -2.64 5.62
N LEU A 4 5.09 -3.17 4.90
CA LEU A 4 4.83 -2.86 3.50
C LEU A 4 3.42 -2.32 3.35
N LEU A 5 3.29 -1.12 2.79
CA LEU A 5 2.00 -0.54 2.45
C LEU A 5 1.67 -0.91 1.01
N LEU A 6 0.57 -1.60 0.81
CA LEU A 6 0.06 -1.98 -0.50
C LEU A 6 -1.17 -1.13 -0.81
N VAL A 7 -1.08 -0.31 -1.84
CA VAL A 7 -2.18 0.56 -2.27
C VAL A 7 -2.71 0.02 -3.60
N GLU A 8 -3.89 -0.60 -3.56
CA GLU A 8 -4.51 -1.25 -4.70
C GLU A 8 -6.03 -1.17 -4.58
N ASP A 9 -6.72 -0.72 -5.62
CA ASP A 9 -8.17 -0.60 -5.62
C ASP A 9 -8.91 -1.93 -5.85
N ASP A 10 -8.25 -2.92 -6.41
CA ASP A 10 -8.81 -4.27 -6.57
C ASP A 10 -8.58 -5.07 -5.29
N ASN A 11 -9.65 -5.29 -4.53
CA ASN A 11 -9.57 -6.02 -3.26
C ASN A 11 -9.13 -7.47 -3.42
N ASN A 12 -9.45 -8.12 -4.53
CA ASN A 12 -9.02 -9.50 -4.79
C ASN A 12 -7.51 -9.56 -5.02
N LEU A 13 -6.99 -8.64 -5.82
CA LEU A 13 -5.55 -8.56 -6.09
C LEU A 13 -4.79 -8.19 -4.82
N SER A 14 -5.31 -7.24 -4.06
CA SER A 14 -4.73 -6.83 -2.77
C SER A 14 -4.62 -8.01 -1.81
N TYR A 15 -5.68 -8.82 -1.70
CA TYR A 15 -5.69 -9.99 -0.84
C TYR A 15 -4.66 -11.04 -1.29
N ILE A 16 -4.56 -11.30 -2.60
CA ILE A 16 -3.60 -12.26 -3.15
C ILE A 16 -2.16 -11.84 -2.83
N VAL A 17 -1.85 -10.58 -3.04
CA VAL A 17 -0.49 -10.05 -2.78
C VAL A 17 -0.18 -10.08 -1.27
N GLN A 18 -1.13 -9.67 -0.45
CA GLN A 18 -0.98 -9.69 1.00
C GLN A 18 -0.71 -11.11 1.51
N THR A 19 -1.53 -12.06 1.08
CA THR A 19 -1.38 -13.47 1.46
C THR A 19 -0.03 -14.02 1.02
N GLY A 20 0.38 -13.73 -0.23
CA GLY A 20 1.66 -14.18 -0.74
C GLY A 20 2.83 -13.65 0.07
N LEU A 21 2.81 -12.38 0.41
CA LEU A 21 3.92 -11.76 1.15
C LEU A 21 3.96 -12.18 2.63
N GLN A 22 2.80 -12.30 3.27
CA GLN A 22 2.74 -12.64 4.69
C GLN A 22 2.86 -14.13 4.97
N ASP A 23 2.16 -14.96 4.21
CA ASP A 23 1.99 -16.38 4.53
C ASP A 23 2.89 -17.30 3.73
N ILE A 24 3.25 -16.95 2.48
CA ILE A 24 4.05 -17.79 1.61
C ILE A 24 5.53 -17.39 1.69
N ILE A 25 5.86 -16.13 1.46
CA ILE A 25 7.23 -15.62 1.54
C ILE A 25 7.62 -15.41 3.01
N GLY A 26 6.77 -14.69 3.74
CA GLY A 26 7.02 -14.36 5.14
C GLY A 26 7.95 -13.16 5.32
N GLY A 27 8.01 -12.64 6.54
CA GLY A 27 8.86 -11.51 6.89
C GLY A 27 8.25 -10.14 6.63
N TYR A 28 6.99 -10.09 6.15
CA TYR A 28 6.30 -8.83 5.86
C TYR A 28 5.05 -8.68 6.71
N GLU A 29 4.84 -7.46 7.20
CA GLU A 29 3.55 -7.03 7.73
C GLU A 29 2.93 -6.13 6.67
N VAL A 30 1.85 -6.57 6.04
CA VAL A 30 1.24 -5.85 4.91
C VAL A 30 0.05 -5.04 5.41
N ILE A 31 0.12 -3.74 5.17
CA ILE A 31 -0.96 -2.79 5.43
C ILE A 31 -1.59 -2.46 4.09
N THR A 32 -2.91 -2.59 3.97
CA THR A 32 -3.60 -2.36 2.71
C THR A 32 -4.38 -1.05 2.70
N ALA A 33 -4.42 -0.42 1.55
CA ALA A 33 -5.26 0.75 1.29
C ALA A 33 -5.86 0.62 -0.10
N CYS A 34 -7.05 1.14 -0.32
CA CYS A 34 -7.73 0.93 -1.60
C CYS A 34 -7.64 2.13 -2.55
N ASN A 35 -7.04 3.22 -2.14
CA ASN A 35 -6.78 4.37 -3.01
C ASN A 35 -5.63 5.20 -2.45
N GLY A 36 -5.19 6.20 -3.21
CA GLY A 36 -4.06 7.03 -2.81
C GLY A 36 -4.31 7.85 -1.56
N LYS A 37 -5.54 8.28 -1.32
CA LYS A 37 -5.88 9.04 -0.12
C LYS A 37 -5.76 8.16 1.12
N GLU A 38 -6.33 6.95 1.08
CA GLU A 38 -6.17 5.98 2.18
C GLU A 38 -4.72 5.57 2.35
N GLY A 39 -3.99 5.44 1.24
CA GLY A 39 -2.56 5.14 1.26
C GLY A 39 -1.76 6.21 1.99
N LEU A 40 -2.05 7.47 1.73
CA LEU A 40 -1.40 8.58 2.42
C LEU A 40 -1.69 8.58 3.91
N GLU A 41 -2.94 8.33 4.29
CA GLU A 41 -3.33 8.24 5.69
C GLU A 41 -2.64 7.06 6.39
N ALA A 42 -2.59 5.89 5.74
CA ALA A 42 -1.92 4.71 6.25
C ALA A 42 -0.41 4.95 6.41
N TRP A 43 0.21 5.66 5.47
CA TRP A 43 1.62 6.01 5.58
C TRP A 43 1.88 6.89 6.80
N LYS A 44 1.04 7.87 7.05
CA LYS A 44 1.17 8.76 8.21
C LYS A 44 1.00 8.01 9.53
N GLU A 45 0.10 7.04 9.56
CA GLU A 45 -0.19 6.27 10.77
C GLU A 45 0.85 5.19 11.06
N HIS A 46 1.28 4.46 10.03
CA HIS A 46 2.08 3.24 10.20
C HIS A 46 3.56 3.41 9.84
N HIS A 47 3.93 4.44 9.10
CA HIS A 47 5.31 4.68 8.65
C HIS A 47 5.95 3.43 8.03
N PRO A 48 5.38 2.89 6.94
CA PRO A 48 5.89 1.66 6.34
C PRO A 48 7.28 1.84 5.74
N ASP A 49 8.02 0.74 5.68
CA ASP A 49 9.36 0.72 5.09
C ASP A 49 9.32 0.72 3.56
N ILE A 50 8.29 0.10 2.99
CA ILE A 50 8.12 -0.07 1.54
C ILE A 50 6.68 0.28 1.18
N ILE A 51 6.50 0.94 0.03
CA ILE A 51 5.18 1.23 -0.54
C ILE A 51 5.12 0.61 -1.94
N ILE A 52 4.11 -0.21 -2.17
CA ILE A 52 3.75 -0.71 -3.51
C ILE A 52 2.39 -0.12 -3.84
N SER A 53 2.30 0.58 -4.97
CA SER A 53 1.07 1.28 -5.35
C SER A 53 0.77 1.11 -6.82
N ASP A 54 -0.51 0.91 -7.15
CA ASP A 54 -1.01 1.11 -8.49
C ASP A 54 -1.03 2.61 -8.78
N ILE A 55 -0.74 2.99 -10.00
CA ILE A 55 -0.71 4.39 -10.43
C ILE A 55 -2.12 4.89 -10.73
N ASP A 56 -2.91 4.08 -11.40
CA ASP A 56 -4.23 4.46 -11.91
C ASP A 56 -5.33 4.05 -10.92
N MET A 57 -5.54 4.92 -9.92
CA MET A 57 -6.53 4.70 -8.87
C MET A 57 -7.51 5.85 -8.78
N PRO A 58 -8.78 5.58 -8.37
CA PRO A 58 -9.74 6.65 -8.12
C PRO A 58 -9.32 7.50 -6.89
N VAL A 59 -9.89 8.67 -6.78
CA VAL A 59 -9.71 9.64 -5.68
C VAL A 59 -8.32 10.29 -5.69
N MET A 60 -7.26 9.52 -5.54
CA MET A 60 -5.88 10.00 -5.59
C MET A 60 -5.03 8.90 -6.21
N ASN A 61 -4.37 9.19 -7.32
CA ASN A 61 -3.53 8.20 -8.00
C ASN A 61 -2.17 8.04 -7.29
N GLY A 62 -1.43 7.01 -7.69
CA GLY A 62 -0.15 6.69 -7.07
C GLY A 62 0.89 7.80 -7.17
N PHE A 63 0.92 8.55 -8.27
CA PHE A 63 1.85 9.67 -8.43
C PHE A 63 1.54 10.80 -7.44
N GLU A 64 0.27 11.15 -7.28
CA GLU A 64 -0.14 12.18 -6.34
C GLU A 64 0.18 11.77 -4.89
N MET A 65 -0.09 10.53 -4.54
CA MET A 65 0.21 10.00 -3.22
C MET A 65 1.70 10.08 -2.90
N VAL A 66 2.56 9.61 -3.81
CA VAL A 66 4.01 9.63 -3.62
C VAL A 66 4.53 11.05 -3.51
N ARG A 67 4.02 11.97 -4.34
CA ARG A 67 4.40 13.37 -4.26
C ARG A 67 4.10 13.95 -2.87
N LEU A 68 2.92 13.69 -2.32
CA LEU A 68 2.53 14.19 -1.01
C LEU A 68 3.36 13.57 0.12
N ILE A 69 3.71 12.31 0.00
CA ILE A 69 4.58 11.65 0.98
C ILE A 69 5.97 12.29 1.01
N ARG A 70 6.49 12.70 -0.15
CA ARG A 70 7.84 13.27 -0.25
C ARG A 70 7.94 14.75 0.10
N GLU A 71 6.82 15.43 0.20
CA GLU A 71 6.79 16.80 0.67
C GLU A 71 6.98 16.87 2.18
#